data_1e4d5e4eca906874a3a9b312269adbdf
#
_entry.id   1e4d5e4eca906874a3a9b312269adbdf
#
_cell.length_a   1.000
_cell.length_b   1.000
_cell.length_c   1.000
_cell.angle_alpha   90.00
_cell.angle_beta   90.00
_cell.angle_gamma   90.00
#
_symmetry.space_group_name_H-M   'P 1'
#
loop_
_entity.id
_entity.type
_entity.pdbx_description
1 polymer ?
#
loop_
_entity_poly.entity_id
_entity_poly.type
_entity_poly.pdbx_seq_one_letter_code
_entity_poly.pdbx_strand_id
1 'polypeptide(L)'
;ALGHERFDHRLVFYLVHFDFDTEAKKKLLHDLRHAGSVSLSFAPAVLFLRDGTPEDIQFNVELGFDDIINVPLDGRAIATRLAAQIGREHLYIETRHYLGPDRHRLDTPGQTQRKALEEHAQLTILRTPEAGVQIVRRQVVGKKQ
;
A
#
# COMPACT_ATOMS: atom_id res chain seq x y z
N ALA A 1 -0.32 26.41 12.34
CA ALA A 1 0.04 25.27 13.18
C ALA A 1 -1.15 24.37 13.41
N LEU A 2 -2.26 24.94 13.78
CA LEU A 2 -3.45 24.14 14.04
C LEU A 2 -3.96 23.48 12.77
N GLY A 3 -3.82 24.16 11.64
CA GLY A 3 -4.28 23.61 10.40
C GLY A 3 -3.49 22.38 9.97
N HIS A 4 -2.20 22.34 10.28
CA HIS A 4 -1.38 21.19 9.93
C HIS A 4 -1.83 19.93 10.64
N GLU A 5 -2.16 20.06 11.92
CA GLU A 5 -2.59 18.90 12.68
C GLU A 5 -3.88 18.32 12.15
N ARG A 6 -4.77 19.20 11.71
CA ARG A 6 -6.04 18.72 11.16
C ARG A 6 -5.84 17.94 9.86
N PHE A 7 -4.92 18.39 9.02
CA PHE A 7 -4.67 17.70 7.76
C PHE A 7 -4.11 16.32 7.99
N ASP A 8 -3.34 16.13 9.06
CA ASP A 8 -2.75 14.83 9.34
C ASP A 8 -3.79 13.78 9.73
N HIS A 9 -5.00 14.20 10.05
CA HIS A 9 -6.05 13.25 10.44
C HIS A 9 -6.94 12.84 9.28
N ARG A 10 -6.61 13.26 8.06
CA ARG A 10 -7.41 12.88 6.92
C ARG A 10 -7.09 11.48 6.46
N LEU A 11 -8.12 10.84 5.93
CA LEU A 11 -7.97 9.60 5.20
C LEU A 11 -8.16 9.89 3.72
N VAL A 12 -7.20 9.51 2.92
CA VAL A 12 -7.21 9.73 1.49
C VAL A 12 -7.02 8.38 0.81
N PHE A 13 -7.82 8.10 -0.21
CA PHE A 13 -7.65 6.92 -1.04
C PHE A 13 -7.22 7.36 -2.42
N TYR A 14 -6.30 6.63 -3.03
CA TYR A 14 -5.93 6.81 -4.42
C TYR A 14 -6.52 5.68 -5.21
N LEU A 15 -7.49 5.99 -6.05
CA LEU A 15 -8.15 5.00 -6.89
C LEU A 15 -7.63 5.16 -8.30
N VAL A 16 -7.04 4.11 -8.85
CA VAL A 16 -6.32 4.18 -10.11
C VAL A 16 -7.06 3.36 -11.16
N HIS A 17 -7.26 3.97 -12.30
CA HIS A 17 -8.04 3.40 -13.39
C HIS A 17 -7.21 2.36 -14.17
N PHE A 18 -7.89 1.39 -14.76
CA PHE A 18 -7.21 0.30 -15.47
C PHE A 18 -6.50 0.78 -16.74
N ASP A 19 -6.79 1.98 -17.22
CA ASP A 19 -6.10 2.49 -18.41
C ASP A 19 -4.73 3.08 -18.13
N PHE A 20 -4.32 3.18 -16.87
CA PHE A 20 -2.97 3.63 -16.55
C PHE A 20 -1.97 2.58 -17.01
N ASP A 21 -0.92 3.02 -17.72
CA ASP A 21 0.12 2.08 -18.10
C ASP A 21 1.11 1.86 -16.94
N THR A 22 2.03 0.94 -17.13
CA THR A 22 2.95 0.54 -16.07
C THR A 22 3.83 1.69 -15.60
N GLU A 23 4.34 2.50 -16.52
CA GLU A 23 5.21 3.60 -16.12
C GLU A 23 4.46 4.67 -15.34
N ALA A 24 3.23 4.96 -15.74
CA ALA A 24 2.39 5.89 -14.99
C ALA A 24 2.10 5.38 -13.60
N LYS A 25 1.84 4.07 -13.46
CA LYS A 25 1.60 3.46 -12.16
C LYS A 25 2.82 3.57 -11.26
N LYS A 26 3.99 3.28 -11.81
CA LYS A 26 5.23 3.36 -11.04
C LYS A 26 5.48 4.77 -10.54
N LYS A 27 5.30 5.75 -11.42
CA LYS A 27 5.52 7.14 -11.04
C LYS A 27 4.53 7.58 -9.98
N LEU A 28 3.26 7.22 -10.15
CA LEU A 28 2.24 7.57 -9.18
C LEU A 28 2.57 7.01 -7.80
N LEU A 29 2.92 5.73 -7.74
CA LEU A 29 3.23 5.11 -6.46
C LEU A 29 4.48 5.72 -5.84
N HIS A 30 5.50 5.98 -6.64
CA HIS A 30 6.70 6.62 -6.12
C HIS A 30 6.38 7.99 -5.53
N ASP A 31 5.66 8.82 -6.28
CA ASP A 31 5.34 10.16 -5.83
C ASP A 31 4.48 10.12 -4.57
N LEU A 32 3.52 9.20 -4.53
CA LEU A 32 2.65 9.07 -3.37
C LEU A 32 3.43 8.67 -2.13
N ARG A 33 4.26 7.64 -2.23
CA ARG A 33 4.98 7.13 -1.07
C ARG A 33 6.03 8.10 -0.57
N HIS A 34 6.45 9.05 -1.41
CA HIS A 34 7.44 10.05 -1.04
C HIS A 34 6.85 11.45 -0.94
N ALA A 35 5.57 11.53 -0.62
CA ALA A 35 4.87 12.81 -0.59
C ALA A 35 5.21 13.66 0.63
N GLY A 36 5.85 13.09 1.64
CA GLY A 36 6.33 13.88 2.77
C GLY A 36 5.37 14.02 3.93
N SER A 37 4.16 13.46 3.84
CA SER A 37 3.24 13.43 4.97
C SER A 37 2.80 12.00 5.21
N VAL A 38 2.52 11.69 6.48
CA VAL A 38 2.12 10.34 6.84
C VAL A 38 0.79 9.97 6.16
N SER A 39 -0.14 10.91 6.12
CA SER A 39 -1.45 10.60 5.55
C SER A 39 -1.38 10.32 4.06
N LEU A 40 -0.45 10.92 3.34
CA LEU A 40 -0.30 10.65 1.91
C LEU A 40 0.63 9.48 1.64
N SER A 41 1.75 9.41 2.35
CA SER A 41 2.72 8.34 2.09
C SER A 41 2.17 6.97 2.40
N PHE A 42 1.20 6.86 3.29
CA PHE A 42 0.60 5.59 3.65
C PHE A 42 -0.88 5.53 3.25
N ALA A 43 -1.29 6.37 2.31
CA ALA A 43 -2.64 6.31 1.78
C ALA A 43 -2.83 5.02 0.98
N PRO A 44 -3.99 4.39 1.08
CA PRO A 44 -4.23 3.19 0.27
C PRO A 44 -4.29 3.56 -1.20
N ALA A 45 -3.51 2.87 -1.99
CA ALA A 45 -3.54 2.99 -3.44
C ALA A 45 -4.19 1.73 -3.99
N VAL A 46 -5.36 1.89 -4.59
CA VAL A 46 -6.18 0.77 -5.06
C VAL A 46 -6.27 0.86 -6.57
N LEU A 47 -5.88 -0.20 -7.24
CA LEU A 47 -5.92 -0.26 -8.69
C LEU A 47 -7.15 -1.06 -9.13
N PHE A 48 -7.88 -0.52 -10.10
CA PHE A 48 -8.95 -1.25 -10.74
C PHE A 48 -8.41 -1.89 -12.01
N LEU A 49 -8.63 -3.19 -12.17
CA LEU A 49 -8.34 -3.90 -13.41
C LEU A 49 -9.65 -4.28 -14.06
N ARG A 50 -9.62 -4.45 -15.37
CA ARG A 50 -10.78 -4.90 -16.12
C ARG A 50 -10.46 -6.26 -16.71
N ASP A 51 -11.14 -7.29 -16.21
CA ASP A 51 -10.92 -8.65 -16.68
C ASP A 51 -9.46 -9.06 -16.60
N GLY A 52 -8.78 -8.64 -15.52
CA GLY A 52 -7.38 -8.97 -15.34
C GLY A 52 -7.18 -10.42 -14.95
N THR A 53 -6.03 -10.96 -15.34
CA THR A 53 -5.66 -12.33 -15.01
C THR A 53 -5.01 -12.39 -13.65
N PRO A 54 -4.87 -13.60 -13.06
CA PRO A 54 -4.11 -13.71 -11.81
C PRO A 54 -2.70 -13.15 -11.91
N GLU A 55 -2.07 -13.31 -13.09
CA GLU A 55 -0.74 -12.75 -13.30
C GLU A 55 -0.76 -11.23 -13.30
N ASP A 56 -1.79 -10.63 -13.87
CA ASP A 56 -1.94 -9.17 -13.83
C ASP A 56 -2.08 -8.68 -12.41
N ILE A 57 -2.87 -9.39 -11.61
CA ILE A 57 -3.08 -9.02 -10.21
C ILE A 57 -1.76 -9.09 -9.46
N GLN A 58 -1.03 -10.19 -9.61
CA GLN A 58 0.22 -10.35 -8.90
C GLN A 58 1.24 -9.30 -9.32
N PHE A 59 1.33 -9.03 -10.63
CA PHE A 59 2.25 -8.01 -11.12
C PHE A 59 2.00 -6.67 -10.44
N ASN A 60 0.74 -6.28 -10.34
CA ASN A 60 0.40 -4.98 -9.78
C ASN A 60 0.52 -4.95 -8.26
N VAL A 61 0.30 -6.05 -7.58
CA VAL A 61 0.60 -6.12 -6.15
C VAL A 61 2.09 -5.89 -5.93
N GLU A 62 2.93 -6.43 -6.79
CA GLU A 62 4.36 -6.27 -6.65
C GLU A 62 4.83 -4.87 -6.99
N LEU A 63 4.07 -4.13 -7.78
CA LEU A 63 4.37 -2.72 -7.98
C LEU A 63 4.19 -1.91 -6.71
N GLY A 64 3.29 -2.34 -5.83
CA GLY A 64 3.10 -1.67 -4.55
C GLY A 64 1.71 -1.14 -4.28
N PHE A 65 0.69 -1.61 -5.00
CA PHE A 65 -0.68 -1.22 -4.69
C PHE A 65 -1.16 -1.95 -3.44
N ASP A 66 -2.00 -1.28 -2.67
CA ASP A 66 -2.56 -1.85 -1.45
C ASP A 66 -3.62 -2.91 -1.76
N ASP A 67 -4.36 -2.72 -2.83
CA ASP A 67 -5.35 -3.70 -3.26
C ASP A 67 -5.57 -3.57 -4.76
N ILE A 68 -6.01 -4.66 -5.34
CA ILE A 68 -6.37 -4.71 -6.77
C ILE A 68 -7.82 -5.18 -6.84
N ILE A 69 -8.66 -4.37 -7.46
CA ILE A 69 -10.08 -4.72 -7.60
C ILE A 69 -10.35 -4.99 -9.08
N ASN A 70 -10.72 -6.23 -9.37
CA ASN A 70 -10.96 -6.65 -10.75
C ASN A 70 -12.44 -6.44 -11.08
N VAL A 71 -12.71 -5.60 -12.09
CA VAL A 71 -14.09 -5.32 -12.48
C VAL A 71 -14.43 -6.10 -13.72
N PRO A 72 -15.70 -6.41 -13.94
CA PRO A 72 -16.87 -5.95 -13.20
C PRO A 72 -17.04 -6.64 -11.84
N LEU A 73 -17.52 -5.86 -10.88
CA LEU A 73 -17.77 -6.32 -9.53
C LEU A 73 -18.84 -5.41 -8.99
N ASP A 74 -19.78 -5.94 -8.18
CA ASP A 74 -20.87 -5.09 -7.72
C ASP A 74 -20.39 -4.07 -6.70
N GLY A 75 -21.17 -3.00 -6.53
CA GLY A 75 -20.75 -1.89 -5.68
C GLY A 75 -20.58 -2.26 -4.23
N ARG A 76 -21.37 -3.20 -3.72
CA ARG A 76 -21.22 -3.63 -2.33
C ARG A 76 -19.89 -4.34 -2.11
N ALA A 77 -19.50 -5.18 -3.06
CA ALA A 77 -18.22 -5.88 -2.94
C ALA A 77 -17.06 -4.88 -3.03
N ILE A 78 -17.18 -3.90 -3.91
CA ILE A 78 -16.16 -2.85 -4.01
C ILE A 78 -16.05 -2.10 -2.69
N ALA A 79 -17.19 -1.69 -2.12
CA ALA A 79 -17.20 -0.97 -0.87
C ALA A 79 -16.55 -1.78 0.25
N THR A 80 -16.82 -3.08 0.29
CA THR A 80 -16.24 -3.95 1.29
C THR A 80 -14.72 -3.99 1.18
N ARG A 81 -14.21 -4.07 -0.07
CA ARG A 81 -12.77 -4.09 -0.30
C ARG A 81 -12.12 -2.77 0.14
N LEU A 82 -12.77 -1.64 -0.16
CA LEU A 82 -12.23 -0.35 0.25
C LEU A 82 -12.27 -0.19 1.76
N ALA A 83 -13.36 -0.62 2.38
CA ALA A 83 -13.48 -0.53 3.84
C ALA A 83 -12.45 -1.37 4.57
N ALA A 84 -11.95 -2.43 3.95
CA ALA A 84 -10.95 -3.28 4.57
C ALA A 84 -9.60 -2.57 4.76
N GLN A 85 -9.40 -1.41 4.11
CA GLN A 85 -8.20 -0.62 4.30
C GLN A 85 -8.23 0.21 5.57
N ILE A 86 -9.36 0.27 6.26
CA ILE A 86 -9.57 1.14 7.40
C ILE A 86 -9.90 0.30 8.61
N GLY A 87 -9.42 0.71 9.78
CA GLY A 87 -9.81 0.09 11.04
C GLY A 87 -9.05 -1.16 11.39
N ARG A 88 -7.99 -1.48 10.67
CA ARG A 88 -7.14 -2.62 10.99
C ARG A 88 -5.70 -2.27 10.66
N GLU A 89 -4.79 -3.04 11.21
CA GLU A 89 -3.37 -2.80 11.00
C GLU A 89 -2.94 -3.35 9.65
N HIS A 90 -2.05 -2.63 9.00
CA HIS A 90 -1.44 -3.04 7.73
C HIS A 90 0.06 -2.95 7.85
N LEU A 91 0.75 -3.90 7.29
CA LEU A 91 2.20 -3.93 7.33
C LEU A 91 2.76 -3.29 6.06
N TYR A 92 3.63 -2.31 6.25
CA TYR A 92 4.38 -1.68 5.17
C TYR A 92 5.85 -2.03 5.31
N ILE A 93 6.52 -2.08 4.19
CA ILE A 93 7.94 -2.40 4.13
C ILE A 93 8.66 -1.22 3.51
N GLU A 94 9.77 -0.82 4.13
CA GLU A 94 10.63 0.21 3.59
C GLU A 94 12.02 -0.33 3.39
N THR A 95 12.48 -0.30 2.15
CA THR A 95 13.86 -0.63 1.81
C THR A 95 14.49 0.60 1.17
N ARG A 96 15.72 0.44 0.71
CA ARG A 96 16.37 1.52 -0.02
C ARG A 96 15.58 1.95 -1.26
N HIS A 97 14.91 1.01 -1.90
CA HIS A 97 14.27 1.27 -3.20
C HIS A 97 12.76 1.10 -3.18
N TYR A 98 12.19 0.81 -2.05
CA TYR A 98 10.75 0.50 -2.01
C TYR A 98 10.17 1.00 -0.71
N LEU A 99 9.01 1.63 -0.81
CA LEU A 99 8.13 1.88 0.33
C LEU A 99 6.72 1.56 -0.13
N GLY A 100 6.08 0.66 0.58
CA GLY A 100 4.73 0.28 0.23
C GLY A 100 4.27 -0.90 1.06
N PRO A 101 3.05 -1.39 0.77
CA PRO A 101 2.53 -2.52 1.52
C PRO A 101 3.39 -3.76 1.35
N ASP A 102 3.32 -4.62 2.35
CA ASP A 102 4.06 -5.87 2.33
C ASP A 102 3.59 -6.72 1.15
N ARG A 103 4.52 -7.05 0.27
CA ARG A 103 4.22 -7.83 -0.93
C ARG A 103 4.34 -9.32 -0.70
N HIS A 104 4.83 -9.71 0.47
CA HIS A 104 5.07 -11.12 0.78
C HIS A 104 3.80 -11.94 0.83
N ARG A 105 2.66 -11.28 1.02
CA ARG A 105 1.40 -11.99 1.14
C ARG A 105 1.05 -12.83 -0.09
N LEU A 106 1.67 -12.53 -1.23
CA LEU A 106 1.46 -13.28 -2.46
C LEU A 106 2.74 -13.96 -2.94
N ASP A 107 3.81 -13.87 -2.18
CA ASP A 107 5.08 -14.48 -2.56
C ASP A 107 5.09 -15.96 -2.24
N THR A 108 5.89 -16.70 -3.00
CA THR A 108 6.18 -18.07 -2.65
C THR A 108 7.11 -18.09 -1.44
N PRO A 109 7.16 -19.21 -0.71
CA PRO A 109 8.06 -19.28 0.45
C PRO A 109 9.52 -18.99 0.10
N GLY A 110 9.98 -19.44 -1.07
CA GLY A 110 11.36 -19.16 -1.45
C GLY A 110 11.62 -17.68 -1.67
N GLN A 111 10.68 -16.99 -2.31
CA GLN A 111 10.82 -15.55 -2.52
C GLN A 111 10.81 -14.81 -1.20
N THR A 112 9.95 -15.24 -0.28
CA THR A 112 9.88 -14.61 1.03
C THR A 112 11.23 -14.72 1.74
N GLN A 113 11.85 -15.88 1.66
CA GLN A 113 13.15 -16.08 2.30
C GLN A 113 14.21 -15.18 1.71
N ARG A 114 14.23 -15.04 0.37
CA ARG A 114 15.23 -14.17 -0.25
C ARG A 114 15.04 -12.72 0.17
N LYS A 115 13.80 -12.26 0.21
CA LYS A 115 13.53 -10.87 0.59
C LYS A 115 13.87 -10.62 2.05
N ALA A 116 13.75 -11.63 2.88
CA ALA A 116 14.07 -11.47 4.29
C ALA A 116 15.56 -11.28 4.54
N LEU A 117 16.40 -11.57 3.54
CA LEU A 117 17.83 -11.34 3.70
C LEU A 117 18.22 -9.88 3.55
N GLU A 118 17.36 -9.06 2.95
CA GLU A 118 17.65 -7.64 2.79
C GLU A 118 17.25 -6.87 4.03
N GLU A 119 18.08 -5.91 4.38
CA GLU A 119 17.74 -5.01 5.48
C GLU A 119 16.55 -4.14 5.09
N HIS A 120 15.61 -4.03 5.98
CA HIS A 120 14.41 -3.24 5.72
C HIS A 120 13.77 -2.83 7.02
N ALA A 121 12.89 -1.84 6.94
CA ALA A 121 12.06 -1.46 8.08
C ALA A 121 10.66 -1.98 7.85
N GLN A 122 10.07 -2.49 8.91
CA GLN A 122 8.67 -2.88 8.92
C GLN A 122 7.88 -1.84 9.68
N LEU A 123 6.87 -1.29 9.02
CA LEU A 123 6.03 -0.27 9.63
C LEU A 123 4.62 -0.80 9.72
N THR A 124 4.10 -0.89 10.92
CA THR A 124 2.70 -1.27 11.10
C THR A 124 1.90 0.02 11.19
N ILE A 125 0.95 0.19 10.28
CA ILE A 125 0.14 1.38 10.23
C ILE A 125 -1.30 1.05 10.53
N LEU A 126 -2.02 2.05 11.02
CA LEU A 126 -3.44 1.94 11.30
C LEU A 126 -4.12 3.18 10.74
N ARG A 127 -5.18 2.97 9.99
CA ARG A 127 -5.97 4.05 9.41
C ARG A 127 -7.34 4.07 10.07
N THR A 128 -7.69 5.19 10.68
CA THR A 128 -9.01 5.35 11.29
C THR A 128 -9.58 6.70 10.92
N PRO A 129 -10.91 6.82 10.87
CA PRO A 129 -11.52 8.13 10.62
C PRO A 129 -11.22 9.14 11.72
N GLU A 130 -11.00 8.66 12.94
CA GLU A 130 -10.77 9.56 14.08
C GLU A 130 -9.38 10.15 14.07
N ALA A 131 -8.37 9.35 13.71
CA ALA A 131 -6.98 9.77 13.85
C ALA A 131 -6.23 9.85 12.52
N GLY A 132 -6.87 9.45 11.41
CA GLY A 132 -6.17 9.39 10.13
C GLY A 132 -5.20 8.23 10.12
N VAL A 133 -4.02 8.45 9.59
CA VAL A 133 -3.01 7.40 9.48
C VAL A 133 -2.01 7.54 10.62
N GLN A 134 -1.77 6.43 11.30
CA GLN A 134 -0.80 6.39 12.39
C GLN A 134 0.18 5.26 12.16
N ILE A 135 1.46 5.53 12.42
CA ILE A 135 2.47 4.49 12.46
C ILE A 135 2.50 3.97 13.89
N VAL A 136 1.97 2.77 14.10
CA VAL A 136 1.84 2.25 15.46
C VAL A 136 3.04 1.43 15.89
N ARG A 137 3.88 1.02 14.93
CA ARG A 137 5.11 0.29 15.27
C ARG A 137 6.08 0.40 14.11
N ARG A 138 7.36 0.50 14.44
CA ARG A 138 8.44 0.49 13.46
C ARG A 138 9.54 -0.43 13.96
N GLN A 139 9.99 -1.31 13.09
CA GLN A 139 10.99 -2.29 13.45
C GLN A 139 11.96 -2.46 12.30
N VAL A 140 13.26 -2.40 12.58
CA VAL A 140 14.26 -2.64 11.56
C VAL A 140 14.63 -4.12 11.60
N VAL A 141 14.55 -4.74 10.44
CA VAL A 141 14.81 -6.17 10.27
C VAL A 141 15.87 -6.29 9.20
N GLY A 142 16.82 -7.17 9.39
CA GLY A 142 17.77 -7.35 8.35
C GLY A 142 18.91 -8.24 8.75
N LYS A 143 19.87 -8.33 7.83
CA LYS A 143 21.00 -9.17 8.00
C LYS A 143 21.93 -8.58 9.05
N LYS A 144 22.32 -9.40 9.99
CA LYS A 144 23.29 -9.01 10.98
C LYS A 144 24.65 -9.50 10.58
N GLN A 145 25.65 -8.83 11.04
CA GLN A 145 26.98 -9.26 10.67
C GLN A 145 27.72 -9.87 11.74
#